data_e72c32f5f2e9affb86284a825ed66d39
#
_entry.id   e72c32f5f2e9affb86284a825ed66d39
#
_cell.length_a   1.000
_cell.length_b   1.000
_cell.length_c   1.000
_cell.angle_alpha   90.00
_cell.angle_beta   90.00
_cell.angle_gamma   90.00
#
_symmetry.space_group_name_H-M   'P 1'
#
loop_
_entity.id
_entity.type
_entity.pdbx_description
1 polymer ?
#
loop_
_entity_poly.entity_id
_entity_poly.type
_entity_poly.pdbx_seq_one_letter_code
_entity_poly.pdbx_strand_id
1 'polypeptide(L)'
;MHNMTQSNLKEAFAGESQAHMRYLIFADKAEGEGFPQVARLFRAIAYAELVHAANHLRTLGRVGTTAENLQDGIDGENYEVDEMYPAFVAVAELQQEKNAVRVNTWALEAEKVHAGMYQQARQAVLSGADIAIGDIHICDMCGWTVEGAPPDRCPVCGAKQEKFRRF
;
A
#
# COMPACT_ATOMS: atom_id res chain seq x y z
N MET A 1 24.35 -2.72 14.40
CA MET A 1 23.90 -1.29 14.47
C MET A 1 23.49 -0.99 15.90
N HIS A 2 23.79 0.21 16.43
CA HIS A 2 23.32 0.62 17.76
C HIS A 2 21.81 0.83 17.79
N ASN A 3 21.16 0.53 18.92
CA ASN A 3 19.70 0.59 19.05
C ASN A 3 19.11 1.97 18.71
N MET A 4 19.75 3.04 19.17
CA MET A 4 19.32 4.42 18.86
C MET A 4 19.37 4.70 17.34
N THR A 5 20.47 4.33 16.65
CA THR A 5 20.58 4.48 15.20
C THR A 5 19.52 3.69 14.46
N GLN A 6 19.23 2.46 14.92
CA GLN A 6 18.20 1.64 14.33
C GLN A 6 16.80 2.27 14.50
N SER A 7 16.51 2.81 15.68
CA SER A 7 15.24 3.52 15.94
C SER A 7 15.10 4.75 15.05
N ASN A 8 16.15 5.57 14.95
CA ASN A 8 16.15 6.77 14.12
C ASN A 8 15.92 6.44 12.63
N LEU A 9 16.55 5.37 12.11
CA LEU A 9 16.34 4.95 10.72
C LEU A 9 14.92 4.44 10.46
N LYS A 10 14.29 3.75 11.43
CA LYS A 10 12.88 3.34 11.32
C LYS A 10 11.94 4.54 11.30
N GLU A 11 12.18 5.51 12.17
CA GLU A 11 11.40 6.74 12.23
C GLU A 11 11.56 7.56 10.94
N ALA A 12 12.80 7.71 10.45
CA ALA A 12 13.07 8.38 9.18
C ALA A 12 12.37 7.65 8.01
N PHE A 13 12.49 6.33 7.90
CA PHE A 13 11.78 5.55 6.88
C PHE A 13 10.26 5.80 6.90
N ALA A 14 9.65 5.79 8.08
CA ALA A 14 8.21 6.06 8.22
C ALA A 14 7.85 7.49 7.80
N GLY A 15 8.64 8.48 8.22
CA GLY A 15 8.44 9.90 7.88
C GLY A 15 8.52 10.15 6.38
N GLU A 16 9.58 9.67 5.72
CA GLU A 16 9.80 9.86 4.28
C GLU A 16 8.76 9.10 3.43
N SER A 17 8.36 7.89 3.86
CA SER A 17 7.29 7.14 3.19
C SER A 17 5.97 7.90 3.22
N GLN A 18 5.61 8.50 4.35
CA GLN A 18 4.43 9.35 4.47
C GLN A 18 4.56 10.65 3.67
N ALA A 19 5.73 11.28 3.64
CA ALA A 19 5.99 12.48 2.85
C ALA A 19 5.82 12.20 1.36
N HIS A 20 6.40 11.09 0.86
CA HIS A 20 6.23 10.62 -0.52
C HIS A 20 4.75 10.56 -0.92
N MET A 21 3.93 9.84 -0.16
CA MET A 21 2.50 9.69 -0.46
C MET A 21 1.73 11.01 -0.36
N ARG A 22 1.98 11.82 0.67
CA ARG A 22 1.34 13.14 0.80
C ARG A 22 1.64 14.04 -0.38
N TYR A 23 2.90 14.09 -0.83
CA TYR A 23 3.29 14.99 -1.92
C TYR A 23 2.72 14.58 -3.27
N LEU A 24 2.52 13.28 -3.54
CA LEU A 24 1.78 12.82 -4.71
C LEU A 24 0.32 13.31 -4.69
N ILE A 25 -0.35 13.18 -3.56
CA ILE A 25 -1.74 13.65 -3.38
C ILE A 25 -1.82 15.19 -3.51
N PHE A 26 -0.84 15.92 -2.94
CA PHE A 26 -0.77 17.37 -3.06
C PHE A 26 -0.48 17.81 -4.51
N ALA A 27 0.31 17.04 -5.26
CA ALA A 27 0.54 17.30 -6.67
C ALA A 27 -0.75 17.23 -7.49
N ASP A 28 -1.55 16.18 -7.29
CA ASP A 28 -2.83 16.01 -7.98
C ASP A 28 -3.82 17.13 -7.61
N LYS A 29 -3.83 17.56 -6.36
CA LYS A 29 -4.61 18.70 -5.91
C LYS A 29 -4.18 20.01 -6.59
N ALA A 30 -2.87 20.27 -6.62
CA ALA A 30 -2.32 21.47 -7.26
C ALA A 30 -2.61 21.50 -8.78
N GLU A 31 -2.53 20.35 -9.44
CA GLU A 31 -2.88 20.24 -10.85
C GLU A 31 -4.35 20.53 -11.10
N GLY A 32 -5.25 19.96 -10.29
CA GLY A 32 -6.68 20.22 -10.35
C GLY A 32 -7.08 21.69 -10.05
N GLU A 33 -6.24 22.42 -9.33
CA GLU A 33 -6.39 23.86 -9.04
C GLU A 33 -5.74 24.77 -10.10
N GLY A 34 -5.12 24.21 -11.13
CA GLY A 34 -4.50 24.96 -12.21
C GLY A 34 -3.06 25.43 -11.92
N PHE A 35 -2.35 24.78 -11.00
CA PHE A 35 -0.94 25.05 -10.66
C PHE A 35 0.01 23.95 -11.14
N PRO A 36 0.19 23.71 -12.45
CA PRO A 36 0.96 22.58 -12.97
C PRO A 36 2.44 22.62 -12.58
N GLN A 37 3.04 23.80 -12.38
CA GLN A 37 4.44 23.91 -11.96
C GLN A 37 4.60 23.53 -10.46
N VAL A 38 3.64 23.86 -9.62
CA VAL A 38 3.60 23.41 -8.23
C VAL A 38 3.38 21.90 -8.16
N ALA A 39 2.47 21.36 -8.98
CA ALA A 39 2.27 19.92 -9.09
C ALA A 39 3.55 19.19 -9.50
N ARG A 40 4.27 19.72 -10.52
CA ARG A 40 5.58 19.20 -10.92
C ARG A 40 6.61 19.23 -9.79
N LEU A 41 6.65 20.32 -9.02
CA LEU A 41 7.54 20.43 -7.87
C LEU A 41 7.23 19.36 -6.82
N PHE A 42 5.96 19.20 -6.44
CA PHE A 42 5.56 18.15 -5.49
C PHE A 42 5.93 16.75 -5.98
N ARG A 43 5.72 16.42 -7.26
CA ARG A 43 6.11 15.11 -7.82
C ARG A 43 7.63 14.89 -7.77
N ALA A 44 8.42 15.93 -8.05
CA ALA A 44 9.88 15.84 -7.99
C ALA A 44 10.37 15.60 -6.56
N ILE A 45 9.82 16.33 -5.58
CA ILE A 45 10.18 16.13 -4.17
C ILE A 45 9.67 14.78 -3.66
N ALA A 46 8.44 14.37 -4.02
CA ALA A 46 7.95 13.03 -3.70
C ALA A 46 8.92 11.92 -4.15
N TYR A 47 9.54 12.06 -5.32
CA TYR A 47 10.55 11.12 -5.78
C TYR A 47 11.83 11.16 -4.92
N ALA A 48 12.26 12.34 -4.44
CA ALA A 48 13.38 12.44 -3.51
C ALA A 48 13.09 11.69 -2.20
N GLU A 49 11.87 11.83 -1.66
CA GLU A 49 11.46 11.13 -0.43
C GLU A 49 11.39 9.61 -0.63
N LEU A 50 10.99 9.12 -1.81
CA LEU A 50 11.10 7.70 -2.17
C LEU A 50 12.56 7.21 -2.09
N VAL A 51 13.51 7.99 -2.62
CA VAL A 51 14.94 7.64 -2.58
C VAL A 51 15.44 7.60 -1.14
N HIS A 52 15.06 8.58 -0.30
CA HIS A 52 15.42 8.63 1.11
C HIS A 52 14.88 7.41 1.86
N ALA A 53 13.59 7.13 1.73
CA ALA A 53 12.93 5.97 2.35
C ALA A 53 13.60 4.65 1.94
N ALA A 54 13.85 4.45 0.64
CA ALA A 54 14.52 3.26 0.13
C ALA A 54 15.93 3.07 0.72
N ASN A 55 16.70 4.16 0.88
CA ASN A 55 18.02 4.12 1.49
C ASN A 55 17.97 3.76 2.97
N HIS A 56 16.99 4.30 3.71
CA HIS A 56 16.79 3.96 5.12
C HIS A 56 16.41 2.48 5.29
N LEU A 57 15.49 1.97 4.48
CA LEU A 57 15.06 0.57 4.53
C LEU A 57 16.22 -0.40 4.23
N ARG A 58 17.01 -0.11 3.18
CA ARG A 58 18.21 -0.91 2.83
C ARG A 58 19.24 -0.86 3.95
N THR A 59 19.49 0.31 4.54
CA THR A 59 20.46 0.48 5.64
C THR A 59 20.01 -0.27 6.91
N LEU A 60 18.72 -0.39 7.13
CA LEU A 60 18.14 -1.23 8.19
C LEU A 60 18.33 -2.73 7.96
N GLY A 61 18.77 -3.15 6.76
CA GLY A 61 18.86 -4.55 6.38
C GLY A 61 17.50 -5.25 6.28
N ARG A 62 16.45 -4.50 5.91
CA ARG A 62 15.07 -5.00 5.81
C ARG A 62 14.68 -5.40 4.38
N VAL A 63 15.64 -5.41 3.46
CA VAL A 63 15.46 -5.92 2.10
C VAL A 63 16.27 -7.21 1.98
N GLY A 64 15.59 -8.33 2.05
CA GLY A 64 16.14 -9.67 1.96
C GLY A 64 16.00 -10.27 0.56
N THR A 65 16.03 -11.58 0.48
CA THR A 65 15.66 -12.32 -0.73
C THR A 65 14.20 -12.13 -1.08
N THR A 66 13.80 -12.42 -2.32
CA THR A 66 12.39 -12.33 -2.74
C THR A 66 11.46 -13.12 -1.83
N ALA A 67 11.86 -14.35 -1.43
CA ALA A 67 11.06 -15.18 -0.54
C ALA A 67 10.91 -14.59 0.87
N GLU A 68 11.97 -13.94 1.40
CA GLU A 68 11.94 -13.25 2.69
C GLU A 68 11.09 -11.98 2.62
N ASN A 69 11.22 -11.19 1.55
CA ASN A 69 10.40 -10.00 1.34
C ASN A 69 8.92 -10.33 1.19
N LEU A 70 8.59 -11.43 0.48
CA LEU A 70 7.21 -11.92 0.37
C LEU A 70 6.67 -12.40 1.73
N GLN A 71 7.51 -13.00 2.57
CA GLN A 71 7.09 -13.35 3.92
C GLN A 71 6.82 -12.11 4.79
N ASP A 72 7.68 -11.08 4.72
CA ASP A 72 7.47 -9.81 5.42
C ASP A 72 6.16 -9.14 4.97
N GLY A 73 5.85 -9.21 3.65
CA GLY A 73 4.56 -8.77 3.11
C GLY A 73 3.39 -9.59 3.68
N ILE A 74 3.44 -10.92 3.63
CA ILE A 74 2.39 -11.79 4.19
C ILE A 74 2.14 -11.49 5.67
N ASP A 75 3.20 -11.33 6.45
CA ASP A 75 3.10 -11.06 7.89
C ASP A 75 2.46 -9.67 8.13
N GLY A 76 2.80 -8.68 7.30
CA GLY A 76 2.19 -7.35 7.33
C GLY A 76 0.70 -7.40 7.02
N GLU A 77 0.30 -7.97 5.87
CA GLU A 77 -1.10 -8.06 5.46
C GLU A 77 -1.95 -8.86 6.48
N ASN A 78 -1.42 -9.97 7.02
CA ASN A 78 -2.12 -10.74 8.04
C ASN A 78 -2.31 -9.94 9.33
N TYR A 79 -1.31 -9.19 9.78
CA TYR A 79 -1.45 -8.30 10.94
C TYR A 79 -2.53 -7.23 10.69
N GLU A 80 -2.59 -6.67 9.48
CA GLU A 80 -3.60 -5.68 9.10
C GLU A 80 -5.01 -6.29 9.09
N VAL A 81 -5.13 -7.52 8.61
CA VAL A 81 -6.42 -8.25 8.54
C VAL A 81 -6.90 -8.72 9.91
N ASP A 82 -6.00 -9.28 10.72
CA ASP A 82 -6.39 -9.99 11.94
C ASP A 82 -6.47 -9.07 13.16
N GLU A 83 -5.65 -7.99 13.19
CA GLU A 83 -5.51 -7.14 14.37
C GLU A 83 -5.76 -5.66 14.08
N MET A 84 -5.03 -5.05 13.13
CA MET A 84 -4.96 -3.60 12.99
C MET A 84 -6.29 -3.00 12.51
N TYR A 85 -6.79 -3.40 11.33
CA TYR A 85 -8.02 -2.83 10.80
C TYR A 85 -9.28 -3.18 11.60
N PRO A 86 -9.46 -4.40 12.14
CA PRO A 86 -10.56 -4.68 13.05
C PRO A 86 -10.59 -3.75 14.27
N ALA A 87 -9.43 -3.48 14.88
CA ALA A 87 -9.34 -2.54 15.99
C ALA A 87 -9.65 -1.10 15.56
N PHE A 88 -9.14 -0.65 14.42
CA PHE A 88 -9.39 0.70 13.91
C PHE A 88 -10.86 0.92 13.54
N VAL A 89 -11.51 -0.07 12.93
CA VAL A 89 -12.95 -0.04 12.63
C VAL A 89 -13.76 0.07 13.93
N ALA A 90 -13.47 -0.77 14.93
CA ALA A 90 -14.19 -0.75 16.20
C ALA A 90 -14.07 0.60 16.92
N VAL A 91 -12.87 1.21 16.92
CA VAL A 91 -12.67 2.55 17.50
C VAL A 91 -13.43 3.62 16.70
N ALA A 92 -13.37 3.56 15.38
CA ALA A 92 -14.07 4.52 14.52
C ALA A 92 -15.61 4.43 14.68
N GLU A 93 -16.15 3.22 14.85
CA GLU A 93 -17.56 3.00 15.15
C GLU A 93 -17.95 3.57 16.51
N LEU A 94 -17.15 3.31 17.56
CA LEU A 94 -17.36 3.86 18.89
C LEU A 94 -17.39 5.40 18.87
N GLN A 95 -16.53 6.01 18.05
CA GLN A 95 -16.43 7.47 17.88
C GLN A 95 -17.40 8.03 16.85
N GLN A 96 -18.20 7.21 16.19
CA GLN A 96 -19.17 7.58 15.14
C GLN A 96 -18.53 8.26 13.90
N GLU A 97 -17.27 7.94 13.61
CA GLU A 97 -16.49 8.45 12.49
C GLU A 97 -16.74 7.63 11.21
N LYS A 98 -17.92 7.80 10.61
CA LYS A 98 -18.39 7.00 9.47
C LYS A 98 -17.42 6.92 8.29
N ASN A 99 -16.68 7.98 8.00
CA ASN A 99 -15.69 7.97 6.92
C ASN A 99 -14.49 7.10 7.26
N ALA A 100 -14.03 7.12 8.51
CA ALA A 100 -12.94 6.28 9.00
C ALA A 100 -13.36 4.80 8.99
N VAL A 101 -14.57 4.48 9.48
CA VAL A 101 -15.13 3.11 9.35
C VAL A 101 -15.07 2.64 7.91
N ARG A 102 -15.58 3.45 6.98
CA ARG A 102 -15.62 3.08 5.56
C ARG A 102 -14.24 2.82 4.97
N VAL A 103 -13.29 3.72 5.13
CA VAL A 103 -11.97 3.57 4.50
C VAL A 103 -11.15 2.45 5.13
N ASN A 104 -11.24 2.24 6.45
CA ASN A 104 -10.60 1.13 7.12
C ASN A 104 -11.21 -0.23 6.71
N THR A 105 -12.55 -0.31 6.54
CA THR A 105 -13.19 -1.52 6.02
C THR A 105 -12.78 -1.81 4.58
N TRP A 106 -12.62 -0.78 3.74
CA TRP A 106 -12.16 -0.95 2.36
C TRP A 106 -10.75 -1.51 2.28
N ALA A 107 -9.83 -0.99 3.09
CA ALA A 107 -8.48 -1.49 3.19
C ALA A 107 -8.49 -2.94 3.68
N LEU A 108 -9.16 -3.23 4.81
CA LEU A 108 -9.30 -4.60 5.34
C LEU A 108 -9.69 -5.63 4.28
N GLU A 109 -10.65 -5.29 3.40
CA GLU A 109 -11.09 -6.21 2.33
C GLU A 109 -10.07 -6.34 1.19
N ALA A 110 -9.23 -5.34 0.96
CA ALA A 110 -8.14 -5.42 0.00
C ALA A 110 -6.98 -6.26 0.54
N GLU A 111 -6.57 -6.06 1.79
CA GLU A 111 -5.43 -6.75 2.40
C GLU A 111 -5.65 -8.27 2.51
N LYS A 112 -6.91 -8.72 2.66
CA LYS A 112 -7.26 -10.16 2.57
C LYS A 112 -6.87 -10.78 1.22
N VAL A 113 -7.01 -10.03 0.14
CA VAL A 113 -6.62 -10.47 -1.21
C VAL A 113 -5.10 -10.44 -1.35
N HIS A 114 -4.46 -9.38 -0.90
CA HIS A 114 -3.02 -9.20 -1.00
C HIS A 114 -2.26 -10.31 -0.25
N ALA A 115 -2.66 -10.65 0.96
CA ALA A 115 -2.10 -11.76 1.73
C ALA A 115 -2.12 -13.08 0.94
N GLY A 116 -3.25 -13.39 0.29
CA GLY A 116 -3.39 -14.59 -0.56
C GLY A 116 -2.50 -14.57 -1.78
N MET A 117 -2.39 -13.43 -2.47
CA MET A 117 -1.52 -13.27 -3.64
C MET A 117 -0.05 -13.41 -3.28
N TYR A 118 0.41 -12.80 -2.17
CA TYR A 118 1.78 -12.95 -1.69
C TYR A 118 2.11 -14.37 -1.26
N GLN A 119 1.17 -15.11 -0.64
CA GLN A 119 1.35 -16.52 -0.31
C GLN A 119 1.60 -17.39 -1.55
N GLN A 120 0.81 -17.19 -2.62
CA GLN A 120 0.98 -17.90 -3.89
C GLN A 120 2.33 -17.56 -4.54
N ALA A 121 2.69 -16.28 -4.60
CA ALA A 121 3.98 -15.84 -5.13
C ALA A 121 5.14 -16.45 -4.36
N ARG A 122 5.07 -16.47 -3.02
CA ARG A 122 6.12 -17.07 -2.18
C ARG A 122 6.28 -18.57 -2.43
N GLN A 123 5.20 -19.32 -2.61
CA GLN A 123 5.26 -20.73 -2.92
C GLN A 123 5.96 -20.99 -4.27
N ALA A 124 5.65 -20.18 -5.29
CA ALA A 124 6.30 -20.27 -6.59
C ALA A 124 7.82 -20.02 -6.46
N VAL A 125 8.21 -18.92 -5.79
CA VAL A 125 9.63 -18.58 -5.59
C VAL A 125 10.38 -19.67 -4.81
N LEU A 126 9.79 -20.26 -3.78
CA LEU A 126 10.39 -21.36 -3.02
C LEU A 126 10.55 -22.65 -3.84
N SER A 127 9.73 -22.85 -4.88
CA SER A 127 9.89 -23.96 -5.82
C SER A 127 10.89 -23.67 -6.95
N GLY A 128 11.50 -22.48 -6.95
CA GLY A 128 12.45 -22.05 -7.98
C GLY A 128 11.81 -21.54 -9.26
N ALA A 129 10.51 -21.19 -9.23
CA ALA A 129 9.75 -20.65 -10.35
C ALA A 129 9.27 -19.22 -10.09
N ASP A 130 8.97 -18.50 -11.15
CA ASP A 130 8.20 -17.25 -11.01
C ASP A 130 6.70 -17.56 -10.91
N ILE A 131 5.93 -16.63 -10.34
CA ILE A 131 4.48 -16.78 -10.26
C ILE A 131 3.88 -16.65 -11.67
N ALA A 132 2.98 -17.58 -12.02
CA ALA A 132 2.13 -17.43 -13.19
C ALA A 132 0.89 -16.59 -12.79
N ILE A 133 0.92 -15.31 -13.10
CA ILE A 133 -0.14 -14.35 -12.78
C ILE A 133 -0.59 -13.63 -14.04
N GLY A 134 -1.91 -13.45 -14.18
CA GLY A 134 -2.50 -12.67 -15.26
C GLY A 134 -2.48 -11.15 -14.97
N ASP A 135 -3.22 -10.39 -15.77
CA ASP A 135 -3.40 -8.95 -15.51
C ASP A 135 -3.97 -8.74 -14.11
N ILE A 136 -3.40 -7.81 -13.37
CA ILE A 136 -3.91 -7.40 -12.06
C ILE A 136 -4.68 -6.09 -12.24
N HIS A 137 -5.86 -6.02 -11.64
CA HIS A 137 -6.67 -4.81 -11.63
C HIS A 137 -6.91 -4.33 -10.22
N ILE A 138 -6.68 -3.04 -9.97
CA ILE A 138 -6.87 -2.38 -8.67
C ILE A 138 -7.94 -1.31 -8.78
N CYS A 139 -8.91 -1.34 -7.90
CA CYS A 139 -9.94 -0.32 -7.82
C CYS A 139 -9.35 1.00 -7.31
N ASP A 140 -9.31 2.04 -8.13
CA ASP A 140 -8.78 3.38 -7.78
C ASP A 140 -9.58 4.08 -6.65
N MET A 141 -10.74 3.51 -6.25
CA MET A 141 -11.55 4.06 -5.17
C MET A 141 -11.21 3.46 -3.80
N CYS A 142 -10.97 2.15 -3.72
CA CYS A 142 -10.83 1.46 -2.43
C CYS A 142 -9.61 0.54 -2.31
N GLY A 143 -8.81 0.39 -3.38
CA GLY A 143 -7.65 -0.48 -3.38
C GLY A 143 -7.94 -1.96 -3.61
N TRP A 144 -9.21 -2.40 -3.62
CA TRP A 144 -9.52 -3.81 -3.83
C TRP A 144 -8.93 -4.33 -5.14
N THR A 145 -8.26 -5.48 -5.04
CA THR A 145 -7.43 -6.07 -6.09
C THR A 145 -8.06 -7.35 -6.63
N VAL A 146 -7.92 -7.58 -7.93
CA VAL A 146 -8.38 -8.80 -8.60
C VAL A 146 -7.43 -9.17 -9.74
N GLU A 147 -7.13 -10.47 -9.87
CA GLU A 147 -6.48 -11.03 -11.05
C GLU A 147 -7.53 -11.31 -12.14
N GLY A 148 -7.16 -11.05 -13.40
CA GLY A 148 -8.04 -11.20 -14.55
C GLY A 148 -8.96 -10.02 -14.78
N ALA A 149 -10.09 -10.23 -15.45
CA ALA A 149 -11.02 -9.15 -15.80
C ALA A 149 -11.70 -8.57 -14.56
N PRO A 150 -11.72 -7.23 -14.41
CA PRO A 150 -12.41 -6.61 -13.30
C PRO A 150 -13.94 -6.74 -13.45
N PRO A 151 -14.68 -6.87 -12.33
CA PRO A 151 -16.15 -6.97 -12.37
C PRO A 151 -16.79 -5.64 -12.81
N ASP A 152 -18.06 -5.68 -13.26
CA ASP A 152 -18.82 -4.48 -13.62
C ASP A 152 -18.90 -3.46 -12.49
N ARG A 153 -18.91 -3.95 -11.25
CA ARG A 153 -18.85 -3.14 -10.02
C ARG A 153 -17.93 -3.77 -9.00
N CYS A 154 -17.13 -2.93 -8.36
CA CYS A 154 -16.29 -3.35 -7.24
C CYS A 154 -17.14 -3.95 -6.12
N PRO A 155 -16.86 -5.17 -5.65
CA PRO A 155 -17.66 -5.82 -4.59
C PRO A 155 -17.55 -5.13 -3.23
N VAL A 156 -16.50 -4.32 -3.02
CA VAL A 156 -16.24 -3.63 -1.75
C VAL A 156 -16.88 -2.25 -1.71
N CYS A 157 -16.64 -1.41 -2.74
CA CYS A 157 -17.10 -0.02 -2.71
C CYS A 157 -18.19 0.33 -3.74
N GLY A 158 -18.56 -0.60 -4.63
CA GLY A 158 -19.57 -0.40 -5.67
C GLY A 158 -19.11 0.45 -6.87
N ALA A 159 -17.84 0.87 -6.92
CA ALA A 159 -17.29 1.62 -8.05
C ALA A 159 -17.44 0.84 -9.35
N LYS A 160 -17.68 1.56 -10.45
CA LYS A 160 -17.82 0.94 -11.78
C LYS A 160 -16.48 0.40 -12.29
N GLN A 161 -16.54 -0.56 -13.24
CA GLN A 161 -15.39 -1.20 -13.87
C GLN A 161 -14.34 -0.20 -14.41
N GLU A 162 -14.77 0.92 -14.95
CA GLU A 162 -13.89 2.00 -15.45
C GLU A 162 -12.97 2.64 -14.40
N LYS A 163 -13.20 2.33 -13.11
CA LYS A 163 -12.36 2.76 -11.99
C LYS A 163 -11.28 1.75 -11.63
N PHE A 164 -11.13 0.70 -12.41
CA PHE A 164 -10.06 -0.26 -12.21
C PHE A 164 -8.86 0.07 -13.09
N ARG A 165 -7.71 0.17 -12.46
CA ARG A 165 -6.41 0.34 -13.10
C ARG A 165 -5.76 -1.02 -13.31
N ARG A 166 -5.28 -1.25 -14.54
CA ARG A 166 -4.57 -2.46 -14.92
C ARG A 166 -3.06 -2.32 -14.64
N PHE A 167 -2.44 -3.40 -14.18
CA PHE A 167 -1.01 -3.61 -13.99
C PHE A 167 -0.54 -4.86 -14.71
#